data_971bc641bee9cbeaff5b1e4ba2203b4d
#
_entry.id   971bc641bee9cbeaff5b1e4ba2203b4d
#
_cell.length_a   1.000
_cell.length_b   1.000
_cell.length_c   1.000
_cell.angle_alpha   90.00
_cell.angle_beta   90.00
_cell.angle_gamma   90.00
#
_symmetry.space_group_name_H-M   'P 1'
#
loop_
_entity.id
_entity.type
_entity.pdbx_description
1 polymer ?
#
loop_
_entity_poly.entity_id
_entity_poly.type
_entity_poly.pdbx_seq_one_letter_code
_entity_poly.pdbx_strand_id
1 'polypeptide(L)'
;MRYIEWLFLFVLSGLGIALANFVGFNVGFMDSLPGILILLAISAAGVIVSKIVPLKLPIVAYVSIIGLLTACPISPCREFVIEAANKINFTAPLTMVGAYAGISISGQIKSFLKQGWKMIVIGVFVMTGTFICSALIAQIVLSITGAI
;
A
#
# COMPACT_ATOMS: atom_id res chain seq x y z
N MET A 1 -18.55 -4.76 -9.65
CA MET A 1 -18.49 -5.30 -8.27
C MET A 1 -19.59 -4.63 -7.45
N ARG A 2 -20.33 -5.40 -6.69
CA ARG A 2 -21.39 -4.89 -5.80
C ARG A 2 -20.71 -4.21 -4.61
N TYR A 3 -21.30 -3.18 -4.06
CA TYR A 3 -20.72 -2.43 -2.91
C TYR A 3 -20.43 -3.34 -1.70
N ILE A 4 -21.22 -4.41 -1.53
CA ILE A 4 -21.04 -5.43 -0.48
C ILE A 4 -19.69 -6.17 -0.64
N GLU A 5 -19.29 -6.49 -1.88
CA GLU A 5 -18.02 -7.17 -2.16
C GLU A 5 -16.82 -6.28 -1.79
N TRP A 6 -16.91 -4.97 -2.06
CA TRP A 6 -15.89 -4.01 -1.66
C TRP A 6 -15.77 -3.91 -0.13
N LEU A 7 -16.91 -3.83 0.55
CA LEU A 7 -16.92 -3.75 2.01
C LEU A 7 -16.33 -5.01 2.63
N PHE A 8 -16.68 -6.19 2.10
CA PHE A 8 -16.10 -7.46 2.54
C PHE A 8 -14.58 -7.50 2.34
N LEU A 9 -14.08 -7.06 1.18
CA LEU A 9 -12.64 -7.01 0.89
C LEU A 9 -11.90 -6.03 1.82
N PHE A 10 -12.48 -4.87 2.13
CA PHE A 10 -11.89 -3.92 3.07
C PHE A 10 -11.82 -4.50 4.48
N VAL A 11 -12.88 -5.13 4.97
CA VAL A 11 -12.89 -5.78 6.28
C VAL A 11 -11.86 -6.91 6.34
N LEU A 12 -11.83 -7.76 5.31
CA LEU A 12 -10.86 -8.85 5.21
C LEU A 12 -9.41 -8.34 5.20
N SER A 13 -9.14 -7.27 4.43
CA SER A 13 -7.81 -6.66 4.37
C SER A 13 -7.41 -6.03 5.72
N GLY A 14 -8.34 -5.35 6.38
CA GLY A 14 -8.12 -4.77 7.71
C GLY A 14 -7.80 -5.83 8.76
N LEU A 15 -8.57 -6.93 8.79
CA LEU A 15 -8.31 -8.06 9.67
C LEU A 15 -6.95 -8.71 9.39
N GLY A 16 -6.60 -8.86 8.11
CA GLY A 16 -5.30 -9.41 7.72
C GLY A 16 -4.13 -8.54 8.19
N ILE A 17 -4.23 -7.22 8.05
CA ILE A 17 -3.22 -6.27 8.55
C ILE A 17 -3.13 -6.34 10.09
N ALA A 18 -4.27 -6.40 10.79
CA ALA A 18 -4.30 -6.52 12.24
C ALA A 18 -3.62 -7.80 12.72
N LEU A 19 -3.92 -8.94 12.08
CA LEU A 19 -3.27 -10.22 12.37
C LEU A 19 -1.77 -10.18 12.09
N ALA A 20 -1.35 -9.63 10.95
CA ALA A 20 0.06 -9.51 10.62
C ALA A 20 0.81 -8.60 11.61
N ASN A 21 0.17 -7.52 12.08
CA ASN A 21 0.73 -6.61 13.06
C ASN A 21 0.84 -7.26 14.45
N PHE A 22 -0.17 -8.04 14.84
CA PHE A 22 -0.18 -8.77 16.10
C PHE A 22 0.86 -9.91 16.12
N VAL A 23 0.83 -10.79 15.11
CA VAL A 23 1.70 -11.98 15.06
C VAL A 23 3.15 -11.61 14.77
N GLY A 24 3.36 -10.65 13.86
CA GLY A 24 4.71 -10.28 13.41
C GLY A 24 5.43 -9.28 14.34
N PHE A 25 4.70 -8.42 15.00
CA PHE A 25 5.28 -7.28 15.74
C PHE A 25 4.79 -7.15 17.18
N ASN A 26 3.99 -8.09 17.68
CA ASN A 26 3.41 -8.09 19.04
C ASN A 26 2.66 -6.80 19.39
N VAL A 27 2.12 -6.10 18.41
CA VAL A 27 1.29 -4.90 18.64
C VAL A 27 -0.14 -5.34 18.94
N GLY A 28 -0.71 -4.84 20.03
CA GLY A 28 -2.06 -5.19 20.46
C GLY A 28 -3.09 -4.94 19.36
N PHE A 29 -4.07 -5.85 19.25
CA PHE A 29 -5.12 -5.72 18.24
C PHE A 29 -5.90 -4.41 18.38
N MET A 30 -6.22 -4.01 19.62
CA MET A 30 -6.91 -2.76 19.92
C MET A 30 -6.07 -1.52 19.59
N ASP A 31 -4.75 -1.61 19.76
CA ASP A 31 -3.84 -0.51 19.47
C ASP A 31 -3.71 -0.26 17.96
N SER A 32 -3.82 -1.31 17.16
CA SER A 32 -3.77 -1.24 15.70
C SER A 32 -5.08 -0.75 15.06
N LEU A 33 -6.22 -0.91 15.74
CA LEU A 33 -7.55 -0.61 15.18
C LEU A 33 -7.69 0.83 14.66
N PRO A 34 -7.31 1.89 15.40
CA PRO A 34 -7.46 3.26 14.90
C PRO A 34 -6.70 3.50 13.60
N GLY A 35 -5.47 3.00 13.52
CA GLY A 35 -4.65 3.12 12.32
C GLY A 35 -5.23 2.37 11.13
N ILE A 36 -5.71 1.14 11.33
CA ILE A 36 -6.34 0.33 10.29
C ILE A 36 -7.60 1.03 9.77
N LEU A 37 -8.45 1.55 10.65
CA LEU A 37 -9.66 2.27 10.26
C LEU A 37 -9.35 3.51 9.43
N ILE A 38 -8.31 4.26 9.78
CA ILE A 38 -7.86 5.44 9.02
C ILE A 38 -7.37 5.01 7.64
N LEU A 39 -6.54 3.98 7.54
CA LEU A 39 -6.04 3.48 6.25
C LEU A 39 -7.20 2.99 5.36
N LEU A 40 -8.18 2.30 5.93
CA LEU A 40 -9.37 1.87 5.21
C LEU A 40 -10.24 3.05 4.77
N ALA A 41 -10.40 4.07 5.62
CA ALA A 41 -11.14 5.29 5.29
C ALA A 41 -10.48 6.07 4.14
N ILE A 42 -9.15 6.24 4.19
CA ILE A 42 -8.38 6.88 3.11
C ILE A 42 -8.52 6.07 1.81
N SER A 43 -8.44 4.74 1.89
CA SER A 43 -8.59 3.86 0.73
C SER A 43 -9.99 3.94 0.14
N ALA A 44 -11.03 3.94 0.98
CA ALA A 44 -12.42 4.09 0.55
C ALA A 44 -12.66 5.46 -0.11
N ALA A 45 -12.15 6.53 0.48
CA ALA A 45 -12.21 7.87 -0.09
C ALA A 45 -11.53 7.93 -1.46
N GLY A 46 -10.35 7.31 -1.61
CA GLY A 46 -9.65 7.21 -2.89
C GLY A 46 -10.44 6.49 -3.96
N VAL A 47 -11.10 5.39 -3.60
CA VAL A 47 -11.99 4.65 -4.53
C VAL A 47 -13.20 5.49 -4.93
N ILE A 48 -13.80 6.23 -4.00
CA ILE A 48 -14.94 7.10 -4.30
C ILE A 48 -14.51 8.23 -5.26
N VAL A 49 -13.41 8.92 -4.95
CA VAL A 49 -12.88 10.00 -5.78
C VAL A 49 -12.51 9.51 -7.17
N SER A 50 -11.92 8.32 -7.29
CA SER A 50 -11.56 7.73 -8.60
C SER A 50 -12.79 7.48 -9.50
N LYS A 51 -13.99 7.37 -8.93
CA LYS A 51 -15.24 7.22 -9.70
C LYS A 51 -15.87 8.56 -10.10
N ILE A 52 -15.60 9.60 -9.34
CA ILE A 52 -16.17 10.95 -9.56
C ILE A 52 -15.31 11.73 -10.56
N VAL A 53 -13.98 11.58 -10.46
CA VAL A 53 -13.03 12.33 -11.28
C VAL A 53 -12.78 11.59 -12.60
N PRO A 54 -13.04 12.21 -13.77
CA PRO A 54 -12.92 11.54 -15.09
C PRO A 54 -11.47 11.42 -15.59
N LEU A 55 -10.49 11.50 -14.73
CA LEU A 55 -9.08 11.29 -15.08
C LEU A 55 -8.78 9.79 -15.14
N LYS A 56 -8.12 9.35 -16.20
CA LYS A 56 -7.70 7.94 -16.41
C LYS A 56 -6.47 7.58 -15.57
N LEU A 57 -6.50 7.87 -14.27
CA LEU A 57 -5.44 7.49 -13.34
C LEU A 57 -5.80 6.17 -12.64
N PRO A 58 -4.80 5.35 -12.28
CA PRO A 58 -5.03 4.16 -11.46
C PRO A 58 -5.57 4.56 -10.07
N ILE A 59 -6.44 3.73 -9.51
CA ILE A 59 -7.09 3.97 -8.20
C ILE A 59 -6.04 4.27 -7.11
N VAL A 60 -4.90 3.60 -7.16
CA VAL A 60 -3.79 3.78 -6.22
C VAL A 60 -3.29 5.23 -6.18
N ALA A 61 -3.26 5.93 -7.32
CA ALA A 61 -2.85 7.33 -7.36
C ALA A 61 -3.79 8.23 -6.57
N TYR A 62 -5.10 8.02 -6.68
CA TYR A 62 -6.09 8.77 -5.88
C TYR A 62 -5.95 8.50 -4.39
N VAL A 63 -5.77 7.24 -4.00
CA VAL A 63 -5.54 6.84 -2.59
C VAL A 63 -4.28 7.51 -2.05
N SER A 64 -3.19 7.50 -2.83
CA SER A 64 -1.91 8.12 -2.43
C SER A 64 -2.03 9.63 -2.27
N ILE A 65 -2.71 10.32 -3.20
CA ILE A 65 -2.94 11.77 -3.11
C ILE A 65 -3.74 12.12 -1.86
N ILE A 66 -4.83 11.39 -1.58
CA ILE A 66 -5.65 11.62 -0.40
C ILE A 66 -4.85 11.34 0.88
N GLY A 67 -4.07 10.25 0.92
CA GLY A 67 -3.20 9.93 2.04
C GLY A 67 -2.16 11.04 2.30
N LEU A 68 -1.53 11.56 1.25
CA LEU A 68 -0.59 12.68 1.37
C LEU A 68 -1.28 13.96 1.85
N LEU A 69 -2.47 14.27 1.35
CA LEU A 69 -3.23 15.46 1.77
C LEU A 69 -3.64 15.37 3.25
N THR A 70 -4.05 14.19 3.73
CA THR A 70 -4.43 14.01 5.14
C THR A 70 -3.22 14.06 6.08
N ALA A 71 -2.04 13.64 5.62
CA ALA A 71 -0.79 13.69 6.38
C ALA A 71 0.00 15.00 6.21
N CYS A 72 -0.45 15.90 5.32
CA CYS A 72 0.21 17.17 5.04
C CYS A 72 0.23 18.08 6.27
N PRO A 73 1.30 18.90 6.48
CA PRO A 73 1.39 19.87 7.59
C PRO A 73 0.23 20.86 7.69
N ILE A 74 -0.48 21.11 6.60
CA ILE A 74 -1.63 22.01 6.53
C ILE A 74 -2.92 21.36 7.02
N SER A 75 -2.97 20.02 7.09
CA SER A 75 -4.16 19.29 7.51
C SER A 75 -4.37 19.37 9.02
N PRO A 76 -5.56 19.74 9.51
CA PRO A 76 -5.86 19.75 10.94
C PRO A 76 -5.88 18.34 11.57
N CYS A 77 -6.05 17.31 10.76
CA CYS A 77 -6.10 15.92 11.22
C CYS A 77 -4.72 15.22 11.19
N ARG A 78 -3.64 15.93 10.80
CA ARG A 78 -2.32 15.37 10.59
C ARG A 78 -1.80 14.55 11.78
N GLU A 79 -1.80 15.16 12.96
CA GLU A 79 -1.24 14.52 14.16
C GLU A 79 -1.96 13.21 14.50
N PHE A 80 -3.29 13.24 14.46
CA PHE A 80 -4.11 12.05 14.69
C PHE A 80 -3.86 10.95 13.66
N VAL A 81 -3.79 11.31 12.38
CA VAL A 81 -3.53 10.34 11.28
C VAL A 81 -2.14 9.73 11.41
N ILE A 82 -1.11 10.54 11.69
CA ILE A 82 0.27 10.07 11.82
C ILE A 82 0.43 9.21 13.08
N GLU A 83 -0.11 9.63 14.22
CA GLU A 83 -0.03 8.88 15.48
C GLU A 83 -0.70 7.51 15.34
N ALA A 84 -1.89 7.46 14.76
CA ALA A 84 -2.61 6.22 14.55
C ALA A 84 -1.92 5.31 13.50
N ALA A 85 -1.39 5.87 12.43
CA ALA A 85 -0.65 5.12 11.41
C ALA A 85 0.66 4.54 11.95
N ASN A 86 1.36 5.26 12.84
CA ASN A 86 2.60 4.79 13.46
C ASN A 86 2.42 3.56 14.37
N LYS A 87 1.20 3.28 14.83
CA LYS A 87 0.88 2.06 15.58
C LYS A 87 0.83 0.81 14.69
N ILE A 88 0.80 0.99 13.37
CA ILE A 88 0.88 -0.11 12.41
C ILE A 88 2.31 -0.20 11.90
N ASN A 89 2.94 -1.35 12.09
CA ASN A 89 4.24 -1.56 11.48
C ASN A 89 4.10 -1.59 9.96
N PHE A 90 4.92 -0.82 9.26
CA PHE A 90 4.89 -0.70 7.80
C PHE A 90 4.99 -2.04 7.07
N THR A 91 5.64 -3.02 7.67
CA THR A 91 5.82 -4.36 7.09
C THR A 91 4.54 -5.19 7.16
N ALA A 92 3.60 -4.91 8.08
CA ALA A 92 2.36 -5.67 8.20
C ALA A 92 1.46 -5.58 6.95
N PRO A 93 1.16 -4.40 6.39
CA PRO A 93 0.47 -4.31 5.09
C PRO A 93 1.24 -4.96 3.95
N LEU A 94 2.58 -4.84 3.91
CA LEU A 94 3.41 -5.48 2.89
C LEU A 94 3.35 -7.00 2.94
N THR A 95 3.26 -7.59 4.13
CA THR A 95 3.06 -9.04 4.31
C THR A 95 1.76 -9.50 3.66
N MET A 96 0.68 -8.73 3.82
CA MET A 96 -0.61 -9.02 3.17
C MET A 96 -0.52 -8.95 1.64
N VAL A 97 0.16 -7.94 1.11
CA VAL A 97 0.40 -7.80 -0.34
C VAL A 97 1.22 -8.97 -0.86
N GLY A 98 2.26 -9.39 -0.14
CA GLY A 98 3.10 -10.53 -0.48
C GLY A 98 2.31 -11.85 -0.49
N ALA A 99 1.46 -12.07 0.51
CA ALA A 99 0.59 -13.26 0.58
C ALA A 99 -0.41 -13.29 -0.59
N TYR A 100 -1.05 -12.16 -0.89
CA TYR A 100 -1.96 -12.04 -2.02
C TYR A 100 -1.25 -12.30 -3.36
N ALA A 101 -0.07 -11.74 -3.55
CA ALA A 101 0.75 -11.97 -4.74
C ALA A 101 1.10 -13.47 -4.88
N GLY A 102 1.51 -14.12 -3.79
CA GLY A 102 1.80 -15.55 -3.76
C GLY A 102 0.60 -16.41 -4.17
N ILE A 103 -0.58 -16.13 -3.63
CA ILE A 103 -1.83 -16.83 -3.98
C ILE A 103 -2.17 -16.60 -5.46
N SER A 104 -2.04 -15.37 -5.94
CA SER A 104 -2.34 -15.03 -7.34
C SER A 104 -1.43 -15.74 -8.33
N ILE A 105 -0.16 -15.90 -8.00
CA ILE A 105 0.83 -16.60 -8.81
C ILE A 105 0.58 -18.11 -8.80
N SER A 106 0.06 -18.66 -7.70
CA SER A 106 -0.16 -20.11 -7.56
C SER A 106 -1.05 -20.69 -8.65
N GLY A 107 -2.06 -19.93 -9.10
CA GLY A 107 -2.94 -20.30 -10.20
C GLY A 107 -2.26 -20.31 -11.59
N GLN A 108 -1.10 -19.66 -11.72
CA GLN A 108 -0.38 -19.47 -12.99
C GLN A 108 1.00 -20.15 -13.01
N ILE A 109 1.29 -21.01 -12.05
CA ILE A 109 2.60 -21.69 -11.92
C ILE A 109 3.03 -22.38 -13.22
N LYS A 110 2.10 -23.03 -13.94
CA LYS A 110 2.42 -23.70 -15.20
C LYS A 110 2.91 -22.71 -16.27
N SER A 111 2.31 -21.53 -16.35
CA SER A 111 2.75 -20.46 -17.28
C SER A 111 4.09 -19.86 -16.84
N PHE A 112 4.30 -19.74 -15.55
CA PHE A 112 5.55 -19.28 -14.97
C PHE A 112 6.71 -20.22 -15.29
N LEU A 113 6.50 -21.52 -15.11
CA LEU A 113 7.49 -22.57 -15.40
C LEU A 113 7.83 -22.65 -16.89
N LYS A 114 6.86 -22.39 -17.80
CA LYS A 114 7.11 -22.33 -19.25
C LYS A 114 8.07 -21.20 -19.65
N GLN A 115 8.05 -20.08 -18.94
CA GLN A 115 8.95 -18.95 -19.20
C GLN A 115 10.36 -19.19 -18.66
N GLY A 116 10.48 -20.14 -17.71
CA GLY A 116 11.74 -20.61 -17.18
C GLY A 116 12.61 -19.48 -16.63
N TRP A 117 13.90 -19.58 -16.88
CA TRP A 117 14.89 -18.66 -16.34
C TRP A 117 14.72 -17.21 -16.85
N LYS A 118 14.05 -17.00 -17.99
CA LYS A 118 13.76 -15.66 -18.53
C LYS A 118 13.04 -14.78 -17.53
N MET A 119 12.12 -15.35 -16.73
CA MET A 119 11.42 -14.62 -15.70
C MET A 119 12.33 -14.13 -14.58
N ILE A 120 13.35 -14.90 -14.24
CA ILE A 120 14.34 -14.50 -13.22
C ILE A 120 15.14 -13.29 -13.73
N VAL A 121 15.58 -13.35 -14.99
CA VAL A 121 16.31 -12.24 -15.60
C VAL A 121 15.46 -10.98 -15.66
N ILE A 122 14.21 -11.09 -16.13
CA ILE A 122 13.27 -9.97 -16.17
C ILE A 122 13.05 -9.42 -14.74
N GLY A 123 12.84 -10.27 -13.75
CA GLY A 123 12.67 -9.88 -12.36
C GLY A 123 13.86 -9.07 -11.83
N VAL A 124 15.08 -9.54 -12.07
CA VAL A 124 16.31 -8.83 -11.66
C VAL A 124 16.41 -7.47 -12.35
N PHE A 125 16.17 -7.39 -13.67
CA PHE A 125 16.20 -6.12 -14.38
C PHE A 125 15.13 -5.14 -13.89
N VAL A 126 13.90 -5.61 -13.65
CA VAL A 126 12.81 -4.77 -13.14
C VAL A 126 13.15 -4.26 -11.73
N MET A 127 13.60 -5.13 -10.83
CA MET A 127 13.98 -4.72 -9.47
C MET A 127 15.12 -3.71 -9.48
N THR A 128 16.18 -3.97 -10.26
CA THR A 128 17.33 -3.06 -10.38
C THR A 128 16.92 -1.73 -10.99
N GLY A 129 16.13 -1.75 -12.06
CA GLY A 129 15.62 -0.55 -12.72
C GLY A 129 14.75 0.30 -11.78
N THR A 130 13.82 -0.34 -11.07
CA THR A 130 12.95 0.35 -10.10
C THR A 130 13.76 0.97 -8.98
N PHE A 131 14.74 0.23 -8.43
CA PHE A 131 15.61 0.72 -7.37
C PHE A 131 16.43 1.93 -7.82
N ILE A 132 17.10 1.84 -8.98
CA ILE A 132 17.92 2.92 -9.52
C ILE A 132 17.06 4.16 -9.81
N CYS A 133 15.90 3.99 -10.47
CA CYS A 133 15.01 5.10 -10.77
C CYS A 133 14.51 5.79 -9.49
N SER A 134 14.10 5.01 -8.48
CA SER A 134 13.66 5.56 -7.20
C SER A 134 14.78 6.30 -6.48
N ALA A 135 16.00 5.75 -6.47
CA ALA A 135 17.15 6.38 -5.85
C ALA A 135 17.52 7.69 -6.55
N LEU A 136 17.50 7.72 -7.89
CA LEU A 136 17.77 8.94 -8.66
C LEU A 136 16.73 10.03 -8.39
N ILE A 137 15.43 9.68 -8.39
CA ILE A 137 14.36 10.62 -8.08
C ILE A 137 14.51 11.16 -6.66
N ALA A 138 14.75 10.29 -5.69
CA ALA A 138 14.98 10.68 -4.30
C ALA A 138 16.18 11.63 -4.18
N GLN A 139 17.30 11.32 -4.83
CA GLN A 139 18.50 12.16 -4.83
C GLN A 139 18.23 13.54 -5.41
N ILE A 140 17.51 13.61 -6.54
CA ILE A 140 17.17 14.88 -7.18
C ILE A 140 16.26 15.72 -6.24
N VAL A 141 15.22 15.10 -5.67
CA VAL A 141 14.29 15.79 -4.77
C VAL A 141 15.01 16.29 -3.52
N LEU A 142 15.82 15.47 -2.88
CA LEU A 142 16.57 15.84 -1.67
C LEU A 142 17.59 16.94 -1.95
N SER A 143 18.25 16.90 -3.10
CA SER A 143 19.18 17.94 -3.53
C SER A 143 18.47 19.29 -3.81
N ILE A 144 17.28 19.26 -4.42
CA ILE A 144 16.49 20.49 -4.68
C ILE A 144 15.91 21.06 -3.38
N THR A 145 15.50 20.20 -2.45
CA THR A 145 14.92 20.64 -1.17
C THR A 145 15.98 21.07 -0.14
N GLY A 146 17.27 20.91 -0.46
CA GLY A 146 18.35 21.27 0.44
C GLY A 146 18.44 20.40 1.69
N ALA A 147 17.90 19.17 1.64
CA ALA A 147 17.93 18.21 2.75
C ALA A 147 19.27 17.44 2.80
N ILE A 148 20.05 17.51 1.71
CA ILE A 148 21.44 16.97 1.58
C ILE A 148 22.27 18.00 0.87
#